data_b828255810bdae9fa68e1d47918b8be4
#
_entry.id   b828255810bdae9fa68e1d47918b8be4
#
_cell.length_a   1.000
_cell.length_b   1.000
_cell.length_c   1.000
_cell.angle_alpha   90.00
_cell.angle_beta   90.00
_cell.angle_gamma   90.00
#
_symmetry.space_group_name_H-M   'P 1'
#
loop_
_entity.id
_entity.type
_entity.pdbx_description
1 polymer ?
#
loop_
_entity_poly.entity_id
_entity_poly.type
_entity_poly.pdbx_seq_one_letter_code
_entity_poly.pdbx_strand_id
1 'polypeptide(L)'
;MTEATLSPSKSTSTPAPRPAEAAGQRMLVRQAAVLGAGVMGAQIAAHLANANVKPILFELAAEGKDKSANARKAIDGLAKLSPGPLATTSVVKQIVAANYDEHLALLKDCDLVIEAISERMDWKKALFEKVAPHIAPNAIFASNTSGLSITELSKTLPAELRKRFCGIHFFNPPRYMRLVEIIPTPDTDPAILDRLETFLTTTLGKGVIRAKDTPNFVANRVGVFSMLATMHHTTQFNLGFDVVDALTGTAIGRAKSATYGTADVVGLDTMAHVIKTMGDTLPADPWAAFYRAPDWLAQLIAKGALGRKAKAGVYMKKGKDIHVLDLALKDYRPSAGDVFVEVQAILKEKNPGDQLAKLRASSSPQAQFLWSIFRDLFHYAAVHLGDIAHSARDVDLAIRWGFGWTRGPFELWQAAGWQQVAKWIADDIAAGKAMAKAPLPAWVTDGRSGV
;
A
#
# COMPACT_ATOMS: atom_id res chain seq x y z
N MET A 1 -43.88 -33.89 59.93
CA MET A 1 -44.55 -33.10 58.91
C MET A 1 -44.03 -31.70 59.07
N THR A 2 -42.87 -31.39 58.47
CA THR A 2 -42.29 -30.05 58.53
C THR A 2 -41.70 -29.77 57.15
N GLU A 3 -42.36 -28.83 56.47
CA GLU A 3 -41.89 -28.30 55.19
C GLU A 3 -40.58 -27.54 55.38
N ALA A 4 -39.59 -27.87 54.57
CA ALA A 4 -38.34 -27.12 54.46
C ALA A 4 -38.43 -26.25 53.22
N THR A 5 -38.64 -24.96 53.41
CA THR A 5 -38.55 -23.93 52.40
C THR A 5 -37.11 -23.61 52.09
N LEU A 6 -36.67 -23.92 50.88
CA LEU A 6 -35.41 -23.49 50.33
C LEU A 6 -35.53 -22.11 49.67
N SER A 7 -34.92 -21.09 50.27
CA SER A 7 -34.75 -19.77 49.64
C SER A 7 -33.59 -19.78 48.65
N PRO A 8 -33.75 -19.18 47.43
CA PRO A 8 -32.62 -19.05 46.53
C PRO A 8 -31.79 -17.81 46.88
N SER A 9 -30.54 -18.02 47.22
CA SER A 9 -29.55 -16.96 47.37
C SER A 9 -29.20 -16.36 45.98
N LYS A 10 -29.64 -15.14 45.75
CA LYS A 10 -29.19 -14.32 44.61
C LYS A 10 -27.77 -13.82 44.91
N SER A 11 -26.76 -14.45 44.32
CA SER A 11 -25.44 -13.90 44.22
C SER A 11 -25.42 -12.83 43.13
N THR A 12 -25.51 -11.57 43.51
CA THR A 12 -25.24 -10.43 42.63
C THR A 12 -23.75 -10.19 42.62
N SER A 13 -23.06 -10.83 41.69
CA SER A 13 -21.69 -10.43 41.35
C SER A 13 -21.74 -9.13 40.57
N THR A 14 -21.47 -8.03 41.24
CA THR A 14 -21.16 -6.73 40.61
C THR A 14 -19.91 -6.91 39.77
N PRO A 15 -19.93 -6.58 38.45
CA PRO A 15 -18.71 -6.61 37.65
C PRO A 15 -17.70 -5.62 38.23
N ALA A 16 -16.48 -6.06 38.42
CA ALA A 16 -15.38 -5.17 38.81
C ALA A 16 -15.29 -4.00 37.80
N PRO A 17 -15.11 -2.75 38.27
CA PRO A 17 -14.95 -1.62 37.39
C PRO A 17 -13.75 -1.88 36.48
N ARG A 18 -13.94 -1.76 35.16
CA ARG A 18 -12.78 -1.68 34.23
C ARG A 18 -11.85 -0.59 34.73
N PRO A 19 -10.52 -0.82 34.70
CA PRO A 19 -9.57 0.25 34.94
C PRO A 19 -9.98 1.43 34.06
N ALA A 20 -10.13 2.61 34.61
CA ALA A 20 -10.33 3.82 33.84
C ALA A 20 -9.15 3.91 32.87
N GLU A 21 -9.40 3.63 31.58
CA GLU A 21 -8.49 3.99 30.52
C GLU A 21 -8.24 5.47 30.71
N ALA A 22 -7.00 5.84 31.00
CA ALA A 22 -6.55 7.22 30.94
C ALA A 22 -6.98 7.70 29.54
N ALA A 23 -7.99 8.55 29.47
CA ALA A 23 -8.50 9.09 28.21
C ALA A 23 -7.30 9.69 27.50
N GLY A 24 -6.79 9.02 26.47
CA GLY A 24 -5.57 9.35 25.79
C GLY A 24 -5.68 10.80 25.31
N GLN A 25 -4.78 11.64 25.74
CA GLN A 25 -4.77 13.05 25.33
C GLN A 25 -4.73 13.08 23.81
N ARG A 26 -5.81 13.62 23.21
CA ARG A 26 -5.95 13.74 21.75
C ARG A 26 -4.75 14.51 21.22
N MET A 27 -3.98 13.92 20.31
CA MET A 27 -2.87 14.62 19.65
C MET A 27 -3.44 15.76 18.81
N LEU A 28 -3.07 16.98 19.16
CA LEU A 28 -3.41 18.15 18.38
C LEU A 28 -2.19 18.54 17.54
N VAL A 29 -2.24 18.25 16.24
CA VAL A 29 -1.23 18.71 15.27
C VAL A 29 -1.69 20.04 14.70
N ARG A 30 -1.07 21.13 15.10
CA ARG A 30 -1.32 22.48 14.59
C ARG A 30 -0.39 22.84 13.46
N GLN A 31 0.86 22.41 13.56
CA GLN A 31 1.91 22.67 12.60
C GLN A 31 2.70 21.40 12.33
N ALA A 32 2.99 21.12 11.06
CA ALA A 32 3.77 19.97 10.65
C ALA A 32 4.86 20.39 9.65
N ALA A 33 6.02 19.75 9.73
CA ALA A 33 7.05 19.88 8.69
C ALA A 33 6.99 18.67 7.75
N VAL A 34 7.17 18.92 6.46
CA VAL A 34 7.38 17.88 5.46
C VAL A 34 8.75 18.08 4.84
N LEU A 35 9.64 17.11 4.99
CA LEU A 35 11.03 17.17 4.55
C LEU A 35 11.15 16.50 3.17
N GLY A 36 11.38 17.29 2.14
CA GLY A 36 11.41 16.88 0.73
C GLY A 36 10.17 17.36 -0.03
N ALA A 37 10.37 18.15 -1.08
CA ALA A 37 9.33 18.72 -1.91
C ALA A 37 9.11 17.95 -3.22
N GLY A 38 9.42 16.65 -3.22
CA GLY A 38 9.10 15.73 -4.32
C GLY A 38 7.59 15.49 -4.45
N VAL A 39 7.24 14.54 -5.34
CA VAL A 39 5.83 14.20 -5.66
C VAL A 39 5.01 13.90 -4.40
N MET A 40 5.55 13.09 -3.47
CA MET A 40 4.83 12.72 -2.24
C MET A 40 4.83 13.86 -1.23
N GLY A 41 5.99 14.46 -0.94
CA GLY A 41 6.09 15.48 0.10
C GLY A 41 5.23 16.71 -0.18
N ALA A 42 5.24 17.23 -1.40
CA ALA A 42 4.39 18.36 -1.79
C ALA A 42 2.89 18.03 -1.64
N GLN A 43 2.47 16.81 -2.03
CA GLN A 43 1.07 16.40 -1.90
C GLN A 43 0.66 16.06 -0.46
N ILE A 44 1.58 15.56 0.38
CA ILE A 44 1.36 15.37 1.82
C ILE A 44 1.16 16.74 2.48
N ALA A 45 2.00 17.74 2.16
CA ALA A 45 1.83 19.11 2.64
C ALA A 45 0.48 19.70 2.21
N ALA A 46 0.06 19.50 0.96
CA ALA A 46 -1.27 19.90 0.48
C ALA A 46 -2.40 19.22 1.26
N HIS A 47 -2.27 17.91 1.57
CA HIS A 47 -3.28 17.18 2.32
C HIS A 47 -3.38 17.65 3.78
N LEU A 48 -2.26 17.93 4.43
CA LEU A 48 -2.22 18.55 5.75
C LEU A 48 -2.91 19.92 5.74
N ALA A 49 -2.60 20.77 4.76
CA ALA A 49 -3.22 22.10 4.61
C ALA A 49 -4.75 21.98 4.37
N ASN A 50 -5.22 20.99 3.58
CA ASN A 50 -6.65 20.72 3.43
C ASN A 50 -7.37 20.38 4.74
N ALA A 51 -6.65 19.82 5.72
CA ALA A 51 -7.13 19.49 7.05
C ALA A 51 -6.89 20.62 8.08
N ASN A 52 -6.54 21.80 7.62
CA ASN A 52 -6.24 23.00 8.45
C ASN A 52 -5.05 22.80 9.41
N VAL A 53 -4.12 21.91 9.07
CA VAL A 53 -2.79 21.82 9.68
C VAL A 53 -1.85 22.74 8.89
N LYS A 54 -1.06 23.57 9.56
CA LYS A 54 -0.10 24.47 8.89
C LYS A 54 1.15 23.69 8.48
N PRO A 55 1.38 23.41 7.18
CA PRO A 55 2.56 22.65 6.77
C PRO A 55 3.70 23.59 6.40
N ILE A 56 4.91 23.19 6.78
CA ILE A 56 6.17 23.77 6.30
C ILE A 56 6.81 22.74 5.38
N LEU A 57 6.96 23.09 4.11
CA LEU A 57 7.56 22.22 3.10
C LEU A 57 9.03 22.57 2.92
N PHE A 58 9.91 21.66 3.31
CA PHE A 58 11.35 21.80 3.19
C PHE A 58 11.87 21.17 1.89
N GLU A 59 12.87 21.84 1.29
CA GLU A 59 13.65 21.30 0.17
C GLU A 59 15.10 21.79 0.24
N LEU A 60 15.97 21.22 -0.55
CA LEU A 60 17.35 21.70 -0.70
C LEU A 60 17.33 23.16 -1.13
N ALA A 61 18.28 23.94 -0.58
CA ALA A 61 18.41 25.34 -0.93
C ALA A 61 18.69 25.48 -2.44
N ALA A 62 17.98 26.43 -3.06
CA ALA A 62 18.22 26.79 -4.45
C ALA A 62 19.45 27.68 -4.58
N GLU A 63 20.02 27.73 -5.78
CA GLU A 63 21.00 28.75 -6.15
C GLU A 63 20.35 30.14 -6.22
N GLY A 64 21.13 31.19 -5.99
CA GLY A 64 20.67 32.57 -6.07
C GLY A 64 20.14 33.13 -4.76
N LYS A 65 19.37 34.25 -4.85
CA LYS A 65 18.91 35.02 -3.68
C LYS A 65 17.75 34.34 -2.92
N ASP A 66 16.84 33.70 -3.62
CA ASP A 66 15.72 33.00 -2.98
C ASP A 66 16.11 31.52 -2.73
N LYS A 67 16.66 31.25 -1.56
CA LYS A 67 17.07 29.90 -1.15
C LYS A 67 15.91 28.92 -1.04
N SER A 68 14.68 29.35 -0.88
CA SER A 68 13.48 28.49 -0.80
C SER A 68 12.76 28.31 -2.16
N ALA A 69 13.36 28.74 -3.27
CA ALA A 69 12.75 28.68 -4.60
C ALA A 69 12.35 27.24 -5.00
N ASN A 70 13.12 26.22 -4.62
CA ASN A 70 12.81 24.82 -4.92
C ASN A 70 11.50 24.36 -4.25
N ALA A 71 11.33 24.66 -2.95
CA ALA A 71 10.09 24.36 -2.24
C ALA A 71 8.91 25.15 -2.81
N ARG A 72 9.12 26.44 -3.12
CA ARG A 72 8.09 27.31 -3.71
C ARG A 72 7.62 26.78 -5.07
N LYS A 73 8.54 26.39 -5.94
CA LYS A 73 8.22 25.79 -7.25
C LYS A 73 7.36 24.54 -7.09
N ALA A 74 7.63 23.69 -6.09
CA ALA A 74 6.84 22.49 -5.83
C ALA A 74 5.42 22.87 -5.37
N ILE A 75 5.29 23.88 -4.48
CA ILE A 75 3.99 24.39 -4.01
C ILE A 75 3.16 24.94 -5.18
N ASP A 76 3.77 25.77 -6.04
CA ASP A 76 3.11 26.33 -7.23
C ASP A 76 2.70 25.27 -8.23
N GLY A 77 3.44 24.17 -8.26
CA GLY A 77 3.15 23.00 -9.11
C GLY A 77 1.88 22.25 -8.70
N LEU A 78 1.46 22.31 -7.44
CA LEU A 78 0.29 21.57 -6.93
C LEU A 78 -1.00 21.90 -7.68
N ALA A 79 -1.20 23.16 -8.08
CA ALA A 79 -2.39 23.59 -8.80
C ALA A 79 -2.53 22.96 -10.21
N LYS A 80 -1.44 22.43 -10.77
CA LYS A 80 -1.38 21.83 -12.13
C LYS A 80 -1.60 20.30 -12.11
N LEU A 81 -1.64 19.69 -10.93
CA LEU A 81 -1.77 18.23 -10.82
C LEU A 81 -3.20 17.77 -11.08
N SER A 82 -3.33 16.61 -11.70
CA SER A 82 -4.59 15.91 -11.89
C SER A 82 -4.44 14.43 -11.44
N PRO A 83 -5.28 13.99 -10.49
CA PRO A 83 -6.33 14.74 -9.76
C PRO A 83 -5.75 15.83 -8.84
N GLY A 84 -6.51 16.90 -8.61
CA GLY A 84 -6.06 18.07 -7.84
C GLY A 84 -5.83 17.76 -6.35
N PRO A 85 -4.63 17.99 -5.78
CA PRO A 85 -4.33 17.70 -4.38
C PRO A 85 -4.93 18.71 -3.40
N LEU A 86 -5.27 19.91 -3.85
CA LEU A 86 -5.84 21.00 -3.02
C LEU A 86 -7.37 20.92 -3.01
N ALA A 87 -7.97 21.13 -1.85
CA ALA A 87 -9.44 21.22 -1.70
C ALA A 87 -9.99 22.49 -2.37
N THR A 88 -9.29 23.60 -2.18
CA THR A 88 -9.52 24.88 -2.86
C THR A 88 -8.18 25.50 -3.22
N THR A 89 -8.16 26.41 -4.18
CA THR A 89 -6.93 27.11 -4.60
C THR A 89 -6.33 27.97 -3.49
N SER A 90 -7.16 28.48 -2.55
CA SER A 90 -6.71 29.29 -1.45
C SER A 90 -5.88 28.55 -0.40
N VAL A 91 -6.07 27.23 -0.28
CA VAL A 91 -5.37 26.39 0.70
C VAL A 91 -3.86 26.38 0.47
N VAL A 92 -3.41 26.57 -0.77
CA VAL A 92 -1.97 26.66 -1.10
C VAL A 92 -1.23 27.72 -0.31
N LYS A 93 -1.91 28.82 0.06
CA LYS A 93 -1.32 29.93 0.84
C LYS A 93 -0.96 29.55 2.29
N GLN A 94 -1.47 28.41 2.78
CA GLN A 94 -1.14 27.91 4.12
C GLN A 94 0.18 27.13 4.14
N ILE A 95 0.73 26.76 2.98
CA ILE A 95 1.96 25.99 2.88
C ILE A 95 3.15 26.96 2.87
N VAL A 96 4.00 26.84 3.88
CA VAL A 96 5.22 27.66 4.01
C VAL A 96 6.36 26.97 3.27
N ALA A 97 7.03 27.68 2.36
CA ALA A 97 8.23 27.19 1.70
C ALA A 97 9.46 27.41 2.59
N ALA A 98 10.26 26.37 2.80
CA ALA A 98 11.48 26.40 3.62
C ALA A 98 12.64 25.66 2.94
N ASN A 99 13.85 25.89 3.45
CA ASN A 99 15.04 25.16 3.04
C ASN A 99 15.88 24.72 4.25
N TYR A 100 16.76 23.75 4.05
CA TYR A 100 17.55 23.16 5.13
C TYR A 100 18.73 24.02 5.61
N ASP A 101 19.04 25.14 4.96
CA ASP A 101 20.19 25.97 5.32
C ASP A 101 19.77 27.12 6.25
N GLU A 102 18.57 27.69 6.05
CA GLU A 102 18.12 28.90 6.76
C GLU A 102 16.99 28.61 7.76
N HIS A 103 16.23 27.51 7.62
CA HIS A 103 14.93 27.36 8.28
C HIS A 103 14.82 26.18 9.26
N LEU A 104 15.90 25.46 9.58
CA LEU A 104 15.85 24.31 10.50
C LEU A 104 15.26 24.66 11.87
N ALA A 105 15.43 25.89 12.33
CA ALA A 105 14.86 26.37 13.58
C ALA A 105 13.33 26.25 13.64
N LEU A 106 12.62 26.28 12.50
CA LEU A 106 11.16 26.13 12.43
C LEU A 106 10.67 24.74 12.85
N LEU A 107 11.53 23.74 12.86
CA LEU A 107 11.19 22.37 13.31
C LEU A 107 10.85 22.32 14.81
N LYS A 108 11.30 23.31 15.61
CA LYS A 108 10.99 23.43 17.04
C LYS A 108 9.53 23.74 17.33
N ASP A 109 8.82 24.29 16.34
CA ASP A 109 7.43 24.69 16.48
C ASP A 109 6.47 23.64 15.86
N CYS A 110 7.01 22.53 15.34
CA CYS A 110 6.21 21.48 14.71
C CYS A 110 5.83 20.38 15.70
N ASP A 111 4.57 19.95 15.63
CA ASP A 111 4.04 18.81 16.40
C ASP A 111 4.36 17.46 15.70
N LEU A 112 4.52 17.51 14.37
CA LEU A 112 4.79 16.36 13.50
C LEU A 112 5.79 16.73 12.42
N VAL A 113 6.80 15.88 12.20
CA VAL A 113 7.77 16.02 11.12
C VAL A 113 7.71 14.76 10.27
N ILE A 114 7.45 14.88 8.96
CA ILE A 114 7.35 13.76 8.02
C ILE A 114 8.46 13.90 6.98
N GLU A 115 9.37 12.93 6.92
CA GLU A 115 10.38 12.86 5.89
C GLU A 115 9.82 12.16 4.64
N ALA A 116 10.04 12.74 3.47
CA ALA A 116 9.57 12.28 2.16
C ALA A 116 10.58 12.58 1.03
N ILE A 117 11.89 12.45 1.32
CA ILE A 117 12.93 12.58 0.30
C ILE A 117 13.09 11.28 -0.50
N SER A 118 14.04 11.25 -1.45
CA SER A 118 14.33 10.09 -2.29
C SER A 118 14.60 8.82 -1.49
N GLU A 119 14.24 7.67 -2.07
CA GLU A 119 14.31 6.34 -1.44
C GLU A 119 15.75 5.81 -1.39
N ARG A 120 16.60 6.52 -0.64
CA ARG A 120 18.02 6.22 -0.45
C ARG A 120 18.37 6.26 1.03
N MET A 121 18.82 5.12 1.56
CA MET A 121 19.15 4.94 2.97
C MET A 121 20.22 5.94 3.45
N ASP A 122 21.27 6.15 2.65
CA ASP A 122 22.36 7.07 2.96
C ASP A 122 21.90 8.52 3.04
N TRP A 123 21.06 8.96 2.10
CA TRP A 123 20.53 10.32 2.10
C TRP A 123 19.56 10.57 3.27
N LYS A 124 18.71 9.60 3.57
CA LYS A 124 17.79 9.73 4.70
C LYS A 124 18.55 9.78 6.03
N LYS A 125 19.56 8.95 6.22
CA LYS A 125 20.41 8.97 7.42
C LYS A 125 21.11 10.32 7.58
N ALA A 126 21.73 10.86 6.54
CA ALA A 126 22.37 12.17 6.56
C ALA A 126 21.40 13.30 6.89
N LEU A 127 20.18 13.25 6.31
CA LEU A 127 19.13 14.21 6.65
C LEU A 127 18.69 14.09 8.12
N PHE A 128 18.52 12.88 8.64
CA PHE A 128 18.10 12.63 10.02
C PHE A 128 19.10 13.20 11.02
N GLU A 129 20.40 12.98 10.78
CA GLU A 129 21.47 13.59 11.60
C GLU A 129 21.40 15.12 11.59
N LYS A 130 21.13 15.73 10.44
CA LYS A 130 21.02 17.16 10.27
C LYS A 130 19.81 17.77 10.99
N VAL A 131 18.64 17.11 10.93
CA VAL A 131 17.38 17.67 11.46
C VAL A 131 17.09 17.30 12.91
N ALA A 132 17.59 16.16 13.42
CA ALA A 132 17.30 15.66 14.75
C ALA A 132 17.53 16.69 15.88
N PRO A 133 18.61 17.50 15.86
CA PRO A 133 18.83 18.52 16.91
C PRO A 133 17.78 19.64 16.95
N HIS A 134 17.02 19.78 15.87
CA HIS A 134 16.04 20.87 15.70
C HIS A 134 14.59 20.42 15.95
N ILE A 135 14.34 19.10 16.09
CA ILE A 135 12.99 18.57 16.30
C ILE A 135 12.55 18.84 17.74
N ALA A 136 11.33 19.34 17.90
CA ALA A 136 10.76 19.63 19.22
C ALA A 136 10.75 18.37 20.13
N PRO A 137 10.95 18.53 21.47
CA PRO A 137 11.00 17.40 22.40
C PRO A 137 9.74 16.53 22.41
N ASN A 138 8.58 17.07 22.03
CA ASN A 138 7.29 16.37 22.01
C ASN A 138 6.79 16.05 20.62
N ALA A 139 7.50 16.47 19.56
CA ALA A 139 7.10 16.19 18.18
C ALA A 139 7.28 14.72 17.83
N ILE A 140 6.39 14.18 17.01
CA ILE A 140 6.58 12.89 16.36
C ILE A 140 7.42 13.12 15.10
N PHE A 141 8.43 12.28 14.92
CA PHE A 141 9.20 12.23 13.69
C PHE A 141 8.86 10.96 12.92
N ALA A 142 8.64 11.06 11.62
CA ALA A 142 8.23 9.93 10.80
C ALA A 142 8.90 9.94 9.43
N SER A 143 9.10 8.76 8.84
CA SER A 143 9.52 8.62 7.45
C SER A 143 8.39 8.08 6.57
N ASN A 144 8.22 8.66 5.38
CA ASN A 144 7.28 8.18 4.36
C ASN A 144 7.94 7.22 3.38
N THR A 145 9.02 6.54 3.76
CA THR A 145 9.65 5.51 2.92
C THR A 145 8.65 4.43 2.52
N SER A 146 8.81 3.84 1.34
CA SER A 146 7.91 2.80 0.82
C SER A 146 8.43 1.38 1.02
N GLY A 147 9.71 1.22 1.40
CA GLY A 147 10.29 -0.12 1.50
C GLY A 147 11.62 -0.22 2.24
N LEU A 148 12.22 0.90 2.66
CA LEU A 148 13.42 0.88 3.50
C LEU A 148 13.03 0.57 4.96
N SER A 149 13.89 -0.17 5.67
CA SER A 149 13.66 -0.49 7.08
C SER A 149 13.61 0.78 7.93
N ILE A 150 12.50 0.96 8.61
CA ILE A 150 12.28 2.04 9.58
C ILE A 150 13.22 1.87 10.78
N THR A 151 13.43 0.62 11.20
CA THR A 151 14.36 0.29 12.30
C THR A 151 15.80 0.69 11.93
N GLU A 152 16.27 0.40 10.71
CA GLU A 152 17.62 0.81 10.30
C GLU A 152 17.76 2.34 10.18
N LEU A 153 16.72 3.04 9.77
CA LEU A 153 16.70 4.50 9.77
C LEU A 153 16.75 5.07 11.18
N SER A 154 16.05 4.45 12.14
CA SER A 154 15.99 4.95 13.52
C SER A 154 17.34 4.92 14.23
N LYS A 155 18.26 4.05 13.83
CA LYS A 155 19.58 3.89 14.49
C LYS A 155 20.44 5.16 14.48
N THR A 156 20.22 6.06 13.54
CA THR A 156 20.93 7.36 13.48
C THR A 156 20.37 8.42 14.41
N LEU A 157 19.19 8.17 14.99
CA LEU A 157 18.51 9.11 15.85
C LEU A 157 18.94 8.98 17.32
N PRO A 158 18.97 10.09 18.09
CA PRO A 158 19.13 10.03 19.54
C PRO A 158 18.05 9.17 20.21
N ALA A 159 18.39 8.48 21.30
CA ALA A 159 17.51 7.53 22.00
C ALA A 159 16.11 8.11 22.31
N GLU A 160 16.05 9.37 22.78
CA GLU A 160 14.77 10.02 23.10
C GLU A 160 13.93 10.32 21.86
N LEU A 161 14.55 10.56 20.70
CA LEU A 161 13.81 10.76 19.46
C LEU A 161 13.36 9.44 18.85
N ARG A 162 14.12 8.33 19.04
CA ARG A 162 13.70 6.98 18.60
C ARG A 162 12.37 6.55 19.20
N LYS A 163 12.11 6.89 20.47
CA LYS A 163 10.82 6.62 21.12
C LYS A 163 9.63 7.29 20.42
N ARG A 164 9.88 8.31 19.64
CA ARG A 164 8.87 9.12 18.92
C ARG A 164 9.04 9.05 17.41
N PHE A 165 9.73 8.01 16.92
CA PHE A 165 9.97 7.76 15.51
C PHE A 165 9.23 6.52 15.03
N CYS A 166 8.62 6.62 13.83
CA CYS A 166 7.97 5.50 13.13
C CYS A 166 7.92 5.78 11.63
N GLY A 167 7.51 4.79 10.85
CA GLY A 167 7.07 4.98 9.47
C GLY A 167 5.64 5.49 9.42
N ILE A 168 5.35 6.43 8.50
CA ILE A 168 4.00 6.82 8.07
C ILE A 168 3.95 6.74 6.55
N HIS A 169 3.53 5.63 6.02
CA HIS A 169 3.53 5.40 4.58
C HIS A 169 2.19 5.80 3.96
N PHE A 170 2.19 6.93 3.26
CA PHE A 170 1.07 7.41 2.45
C PHE A 170 1.12 6.82 1.05
N PHE A 171 -0.05 6.62 0.45
CA PHE A 171 -0.20 6.18 -0.94
C PHE A 171 -0.51 7.35 -1.87
N ASN A 172 0.02 7.29 -3.09
CA ASN A 172 -0.13 8.34 -4.09
C ASN A 172 -1.46 8.19 -4.88
N PRO A 173 -2.29 9.23 -4.99
CA PRO A 173 -2.17 10.57 -4.40
C PRO A 173 -2.68 10.62 -2.94
N PRO A 174 -1.95 11.24 -1.99
CA PRO A 174 -2.30 11.24 -0.57
C PRO A 174 -3.71 11.73 -0.23
N ARG A 175 -4.25 12.67 -0.99
CA ARG A 175 -5.63 13.17 -0.78
C ARG A 175 -6.69 12.12 -1.05
N TYR A 176 -6.47 11.25 -2.05
CA TYR A 176 -7.49 10.33 -2.58
C TYR A 176 -7.33 8.92 -2.05
N MET A 177 -6.09 8.47 -1.85
CA MET A 177 -5.82 7.14 -1.32
C MET A 177 -6.12 7.10 0.16
N ARG A 178 -7.00 6.16 0.53
CA ARG A 178 -7.48 6.04 1.91
C ARG A 178 -6.42 5.49 2.86
N LEU A 179 -5.59 4.55 2.37
CA LEU A 179 -4.63 3.84 3.20
C LEU A 179 -3.50 4.74 3.71
N VAL A 180 -3.17 4.56 4.99
CA VAL A 180 -1.88 4.91 5.59
C VAL A 180 -1.42 3.73 6.43
N GLU A 181 -0.18 3.30 6.23
CA GLU A 181 0.47 2.31 7.06
C GLU A 181 1.30 3.02 8.14
N ILE A 182 1.15 2.62 9.40
CA ILE A 182 2.04 3.00 10.50
C ILE A 182 2.98 1.85 10.77
N ILE A 183 4.29 2.11 10.73
CA ILE A 183 5.32 1.10 10.91
C ILE A 183 6.16 1.46 12.14
N PRO A 184 5.96 0.79 13.30
CA PRO A 184 6.75 1.01 14.49
C PRO A 184 8.17 0.43 14.35
N THR A 185 9.09 0.95 15.17
CA THR A 185 10.35 0.30 15.47
C THR A 185 10.27 -0.37 16.85
N PRO A 186 11.23 -1.22 17.23
CA PRO A 186 11.28 -1.76 18.58
C PRO A 186 11.35 -0.69 19.69
N ASP A 187 11.88 0.49 19.38
CA ASP A 187 12.03 1.60 20.33
C ASP A 187 10.80 2.53 20.37
N THR A 188 9.86 2.42 19.42
CA THR A 188 8.72 3.31 19.31
C THR A 188 7.75 3.13 20.47
N ASP A 189 7.42 4.21 21.20
CA ASP A 189 6.43 4.19 22.27
C ASP A 189 5.02 3.89 21.69
N PRO A 190 4.33 2.82 22.14
CA PRO A 190 2.99 2.50 21.68
C PRO A 190 1.96 3.62 21.84
N ALA A 191 2.09 4.44 22.89
CA ALA A 191 1.19 5.58 23.11
C ALA A 191 1.27 6.63 22.00
N ILE A 192 2.41 6.74 21.33
CA ILE A 192 2.58 7.63 20.18
C ILE A 192 1.85 7.09 18.98
N LEU A 193 1.87 5.78 18.75
CA LEU A 193 1.16 5.13 17.65
C LEU A 193 -0.35 5.36 17.76
N ASP A 194 -0.92 5.23 18.97
CA ASP A 194 -2.36 5.45 19.21
C ASP A 194 -2.77 6.89 18.93
N ARG A 195 -1.95 7.85 19.40
CA ARG A 195 -2.19 9.28 19.15
C ARG A 195 -2.09 9.63 17.67
N LEU A 196 -1.08 9.07 16.98
CA LEU A 196 -0.86 9.28 15.56
C LEU A 196 -1.99 8.66 14.74
N GLU A 197 -2.40 7.44 15.04
CA GLU A 197 -3.55 6.78 14.39
C GLU A 197 -4.82 7.61 14.56
N THR A 198 -5.08 8.14 15.77
CA THR A 198 -6.21 9.03 16.03
C THR A 198 -6.15 10.28 15.15
N PHE A 199 -4.98 10.93 15.04
CA PHE A 199 -4.81 12.10 14.17
C PHE A 199 -5.04 11.76 12.69
N LEU A 200 -4.44 10.68 12.20
CA LEU A 200 -4.57 10.26 10.80
C LEU A 200 -6.01 9.90 10.43
N THR A 201 -6.75 9.26 11.35
CA THR A 201 -8.14 8.86 11.10
C THR A 201 -9.12 10.01 11.25
N THR A 202 -9.04 10.78 12.33
CA THR A 202 -10.05 11.80 12.65
C THR A 202 -9.80 13.14 11.97
N THR A 203 -8.54 13.51 11.74
CA THR A 203 -8.17 14.80 11.14
C THR A 203 -7.90 14.67 9.65
N LEU A 204 -7.13 13.65 9.24
CA LEU A 204 -6.79 13.46 7.83
C LEU A 204 -7.76 12.52 7.08
N GLY A 205 -8.72 11.89 7.76
CA GLY A 205 -9.72 11.01 7.14
C GLY A 205 -9.14 9.73 6.55
N LYS A 206 -8.02 9.24 7.09
CA LYS A 206 -7.33 8.04 6.60
C LYS A 206 -7.89 6.76 7.20
N GLY A 207 -7.76 5.68 6.45
CA GLY A 207 -7.84 4.33 6.99
C GLY A 207 -6.42 3.89 7.38
N VAL A 208 -6.22 3.60 8.65
CA VAL A 208 -4.90 3.27 9.18
C VAL A 208 -4.80 1.77 9.46
N ILE A 209 -3.69 1.17 9.09
CA ILE A 209 -3.26 -0.15 9.56
C ILE A 209 -1.88 -0.04 10.21
N ARG A 210 -1.59 -0.95 11.14
CA ARG A 210 -0.26 -1.10 11.73
C ARG A 210 0.46 -2.23 11.02
N ALA A 211 1.50 -1.87 10.26
CA ALA A 211 2.33 -2.81 9.53
C ALA A 211 3.58 -3.16 10.33
N LYS A 212 4.16 -4.32 10.07
CA LYS A 212 5.48 -4.68 10.58
C LYS A 212 6.56 -4.06 9.69
N ASP A 213 7.74 -3.79 10.27
CA ASP A 213 8.90 -3.27 9.55
C ASP A 213 9.54 -4.37 8.69
N THR A 214 8.90 -4.68 7.58
CA THR A 214 9.33 -5.66 6.60
C THR A 214 9.36 -5.03 5.21
N PRO A 215 10.16 -5.55 4.26
CA PRO A 215 10.28 -4.97 2.93
C PRO A 215 8.92 -4.77 2.25
N ASN A 216 8.66 -3.54 1.80
CA ASN A 216 7.40 -3.12 1.15
C ASN A 216 6.14 -3.20 2.04
N PHE A 217 6.29 -3.38 3.34
CA PHE A 217 5.24 -3.41 4.36
C PHE A 217 4.10 -4.40 4.03
N VAL A 218 2.84 -3.98 4.02
CA VAL A 218 1.69 -4.86 3.76
C VAL A 218 1.14 -4.67 2.34
N ALA A 219 0.70 -3.44 2.02
CA ALA A 219 -0.04 -3.22 0.79
C ALA A 219 0.84 -3.38 -0.45
N ASN A 220 2.04 -2.79 -0.46
CA ASN A 220 2.96 -2.96 -1.58
C ASN A 220 3.44 -4.41 -1.69
N ARG A 221 3.71 -5.08 -0.55
CA ARG A 221 4.14 -6.48 -0.54
C ARG A 221 3.13 -7.38 -1.24
N VAL A 222 1.88 -7.38 -0.80
CA VAL A 222 0.82 -8.24 -1.34
C VAL A 222 0.30 -7.74 -2.69
N GLY A 223 0.14 -6.43 -2.85
CA GLY A 223 -0.40 -5.84 -4.06
C GLY A 223 0.54 -5.97 -5.26
N VAL A 224 1.84 -5.69 -5.08
CA VAL A 224 2.83 -5.87 -6.15
C VAL A 224 3.04 -7.35 -6.45
N PHE A 225 3.04 -8.23 -5.43
CA PHE A 225 3.03 -9.66 -5.69
C PHE A 225 1.84 -10.09 -6.57
N SER A 226 0.62 -9.61 -6.28
CA SER A 226 -0.55 -9.88 -7.11
C SER A 226 -0.36 -9.44 -8.57
N MET A 227 0.31 -8.30 -8.79
CA MET A 227 0.63 -7.85 -10.15
C MET A 227 1.68 -8.75 -10.82
N LEU A 228 2.72 -9.16 -10.09
CA LEU A 228 3.73 -10.09 -10.59
C LEU A 228 3.14 -11.47 -10.92
N ALA A 229 2.27 -12.00 -10.07
CA ALA A 229 1.53 -13.24 -10.35
C ALA A 229 0.67 -13.11 -11.62
N THR A 230 -0.03 -11.98 -11.77
CA THR A 230 -0.78 -11.67 -12.99
C THR A 230 0.13 -11.64 -14.22
N MET A 231 1.28 -10.98 -14.16
CA MET A 231 2.25 -10.92 -15.27
C MET A 231 2.83 -12.30 -15.63
N HIS A 232 3.17 -13.08 -14.62
CA HIS A 232 3.64 -14.46 -14.80
C HIS A 232 2.61 -15.30 -15.55
N HIS A 233 1.37 -15.32 -15.07
CA HIS A 233 0.30 -16.08 -15.68
C HIS A 233 -0.19 -15.52 -17.02
N THR A 234 -0.06 -14.22 -17.26
CA THR A 234 -0.28 -13.62 -18.60
C THR A 234 0.59 -14.28 -19.65
N THR A 235 1.88 -14.45 -19.33
CA THR A 235 2.84 -15.14 -20.23
C THR A 235 2.54 -16.62 -20.33
N GLN A 236 2.27 -17.29 -19.20
CA GLN A 236 2.00 -18.72 -19.15
C GLN A 236 0.77 -19.12 -19.99
N PHE A 237 -0.29 -18.33 -19.96
CA PHE A 237 -1.52 -18.56 -20.71
C PHE A 237 -1.57 -17.85 -22.07
N ASN A 238 -0.48 -17.16 -22.46
CA ASN A 238 -0.36 -16.43 -23.72
C ASN A 238 -1.52 -15.44 -23.97
N LEU A 239 -1.87 -14.64 -22.95
CA LEU A 239 -2.95 -13.65 -23.05
C LEU A 239 -2.42 -12.27 -23.41
N GLY A 240 -3.18 -11.51 -24.19
CA GLY A 240 -2.92 -10.09 -24.43
C GLY A 240 -3.17 -9.24 -23.19
N PHE A 241 -2.44 -8.15 -23.03
CA PHE A 241 -2.56 -7.26 -21.86
C PHE A 241 -3.95 -6.65 -21.71
N ASP A 242 -4.61 -6.32 -22.80
CA ASP A 242 -5.99 -5.82 -22.83
C ASP A 242 -7.01 -6.89 -22.42
N VAL A 243 -6.82 -8.14 -22.81
CA VAL A 243 -7.62 -9.27 -22.34
C VAL A 243 -7.46 -9.46 -20.83
N VAL A 244 -6.22 -9.43 -20.34
CA VAL A 244 -5.94 -9.53 -18.90
C VAL A 244 -6.58 -8.38 -18.12
N ASP A 245 -6.52 -7.16 -18.62
CA ASP A 245 -7.15 -6.02 -17.95
C ASP A 245 -8.70 -6.12 -17.99
N ALA A 246 -9.28 -6.64 -19.05
CA ALA A 246 -10.73 -6.93 -19.09
C ALA A 246 -11.12 -8.00 -18.05
N LEU A 247 -10.26 -8.99 -17.81
CA LEU A 247 -10.47 -10.05 -16.81
C LEU A 247 -10.20 -9.59 -15.37
N THR A 248 -9.18 -8.73 -15.15
CA THR A 248 -8.67 -8.39 -13.80
C THR A 248 -9.13 -7.03 -13.27
N GLY A 249 -10.11 -6.41 -13.90
CA GLY A 249 -10.70 -5.15 -13.46
C GLY A 249 -11.91 -5.33 -12.53
N THR A 250 -12.94 -4.55 -12.79
CA THR A 250 -14.19 -4.52 -11.99
C THR A 250 -14.91 -5.86 -11.97
N ALA A 251 -14.71 -6.72 -12.98
CA ALA A 251 -15.30 -8.05 -13.06
C ALA A 251 -14.92 -8.97 -11.89
N ILE A 252 -13.74 -8.76 -11.30
CA ILE A 252 -13.28 -9.50 -10.10
C ILE A 252 -13.13 -8.57 -8.87
N GLY A 253 -13.80 -7.43 -8.88
CA GLY A 253 -13.80 -6.51 -7.74
C GLY A 253 -12.52 -5.71 -7.57
N ARG A 254 -11.71 -5.53 -8.61
CA ARG A 254 -10.51 -4.68 -8.60
C ARG A 254 -10.79 -3.31 -9.21
N ALA A 255 -9.83 -2.39 -9.13
CA ALA A 255 -9.94 -1.07 -9.72
C ALA A 255 -10.20 -1.13 -11.23
N LYS A 256 -10.92 -0.13 -11.79
CA LYS A 256 -11.22 -0.05 -13.23
C LYS A 256 -9.95 -0.05 -14.10
N SER A 257 -8.84 0.41 -13.57
CA SER A 257 -7.53 0.37 -14.24
C SER A 257 -6.94 -1.04 -14.35
N ALA A 258 -7.56 -2.04 -13.72
CA ALA A 258 -7.14 -3.44 -13.72
C ALA A 258 -5.66 -3.62 -13.34
N THR A 259 -4.89 -4.47 -14.04
CA THR A 259 -3.50 -4.76 -13.70
C THR A 259 -2.54 -3.88 -14.49
N TYR A 260 -2.55 -3.93 -15.80
CA TYR A 260 -1.61 -3.21 -16.66
C TYR A 260 -1.92 -1.71 -16.76
N GLY A 261 -3.19 -1.37 -16.79
CA GLY A 261 -3.58 0.04 -16.67
C GLY A 261 -3.25 0.65 -15.32
N THR A 262 -3.19 -0.14 -14.23
CA THR A 262 -2.70 0.32 -12.92
C THR A 262 -1.18 0.53 -12.96
N ALA A 263 -0.41 -0.36 -13.60
CA ALA A 263 1.02 -0.16 -13.82
C ALA A 263 1.31 1.17 -14.53
N ASP A 264 0.53 1.51 -15.56
CA ASP A 264 0.64 2.79 -16.26
C ASP A 264 0.24 4.01 -15.40
N VAL A 265 -0.71 3.85 -14.48
CA VAL A 265 -1.12 4.92 -13.54
C VAL A 265 -0.04 5.18 -12.50
N VAL A 266 0.51 4.12 -11.90
CA VAL A 266 1.58 4.20 -10.89
C VAL A 266 2.87 4.74 -11.51
N GLY A 267 3.14 4.36 -12.73
CA GLY A 267 4.38 4.59 -13.45
C GLY A 267 5.26 3.35 -13.48
N LEU A 268 5.66 2.96 -14.69
CA LEU A 268 6.40 1.73 -14.91
C LEU A 268 7.77 1.72 -14.23
N ASP A 269 8.43 2.86 -14.15
CA ASP A 269 9.68 3.07 -13.40
C ASP A 269 9.49 2.88 -11.89
N THR A 270 8.41 3.42 -11.32
CA THR A 270 8.06 3.23 -9.91
C THR A 270 7.78 1.76 -9.61
N MET A 271 7.01 1.09 -10.47
CA MET A 271 6.74 -0.33 -10.33
C MET A 271 8.01 -1.18 -10.41
N ALA A 272 8.88 -0.91 -11.37
CA ALA A 272 10.16 -1.61 -11.51
C ALA A 272 11.05 -1.41 -10.27
N HIS A 273 11.03 -0.22 -9.66
CA HIS A 273 11.75 0.06 -8.42
C HIS A 273 11.23 -0.78 -7.25
N VAL A 274 9.92 -0.88 -7.07
CA VAL A 274 9.32 -1.70 -6.00
C VAL A 274 9.63 -3.19 -6.21
N ILE A 275 9.53 -3.69 -7.45
CA ILE A 275 9.90 -5.07 -7.80
C ILE A 275 11.38 -5.33 -7.48
N LYS A 276 12.26 -4.40 -7.85
CA LYS A 276 13.70 -4.49 -7.55
C LYS A 276 13.94 -4.55 -6.04
N THR A 277 13.28 -3.70 -5.26
CA THR A 277 13.38 -3.71 -3.80
C THR A 277 12.99 -5.07 -3.24
N MET A 278 11.90 -5.71 -3.72
CA MET A 278 11.53 -7.06 -3.32
C MET A 278 12.65 -8.07 -3.64
N GLY A 279 13.20 -8.03 -4.85
CA GLY A 279 14.28 -8.93 -5.27
C GLY A 279 15.55 -8.77 -4.44
N ASP A 280 15.94 -7.53 -4.14
CA ASP A 280 17.17 -7.23 -3.39
C ASP A 280 17.04 -7.58 -1.89
N THR A 281 15.84 -7.44 -1.31
CA THR A 281 15.64 -7.53 0.15
C THR A 281 15.01 -8.85 0.61
N LEU A 282 14.52 -9.68 -0.31
CA LEU A 282 13.81 -10.92 -0.04
C LEU A 282 14.40 -12.13 -0.78
N PRO A 283 15.73 -12.35 -0.73
CA PRO A 283 16.37 -13.41 -1.50
C PRO A 283 15.99 -14.83 -1.05
N ALA A 284 15.54 -14.99 0.20
CA ALA A 284 15.13 -16.27 0.77
C ALA A 284 13.60 -16.51 0.69
N ASP A 285 12.84 -15.59 0.12
CA ASP A 285 11.40 -15.73 -0.04
C ASP A 285 11.06 -16.87 -1.01
N PRO A 286 10.05 -17.71 -0.73
CA PRO A 286 9.66 -18.79 -1.64
C PRO A 286 9.33 -18.35 -3.07
N TRP A 287 8.95 -17.08 -3.25
CA TRP A 287 8.66 -16.47 -4.55
C TRP A 287 9.79 -15.60 -5.11
N ALA A 288 10.99 -15.62 -4.52
CA ALA A 288 12.12 -14.77 -4.93
C ALA A 288 12.43 -14.82 -6.43
N ALA A 289 12.25 -16.01 -7.05
CA ALA A 289 12.47 -16.19 -8.50
C ALA A 289 11.57 -15.29 -9.38
N PHE A 290 10.47 -14.79 -8.83
CA PHE A 290 9.49 -13.94 -9.53
C PHE A 290 9.68 -12.44 -9.23
N TYR A 291 10.54 -12.05 -8.28
CA TYR A 291 10.79 -10.65 -7.93
C TYR A 291 11.78 -10.00 -8.91
N ARG A 292 11.43 -10.04 -10.17
CA ARG A 292 12.19 -9.42 -11.27
C ARG A 292 11.25 -8.77 -12.27
N ALA A 293 11.67 -7.61 -12.77
CA ALA A 293 10.92 -6.92 -13.82
C ALA A 293 10.92 -7.79 -15.08
N PRO A 294 9.75 -8.02 -15.73
CA PRO A 294 9.73 -8.65 -17.05
C PRO A 294 10.48 -7.83 -18.09
N ASP A 295 11.02 -8.48 -19.10
CA ASP A 295 11.82 -7.82 -20.16
C ASP A 295 11.06 -6.70 -20.87
N TRP A 296 9.77 -6.88 -21.15
CA TRP A 296 8.95 -5.86 -21.77
C TRP A 296 8.87 -4.58 -20.93
N LEU A 297 8.83 -4.71 -19.59
CA LEU A 297 8.80 -3.57 -18.67
C LEU A 297 10.11 -2.79 -18.73
N ALA A 298 11.24 -3.47 -18.71
CA ALA A 298 12.56 -2.84 -18.86
C ALA A 298 12.71 -2.15 -20.22
N GLN A 299 12.20 -2.77 -21.30
CA GLN A 299 12.24 -2.18 -22.64
C GLN A 299 11.38 -0.92 -22.76
N LEU A 300 10.17 -0.88 -22.15
CA LEU A 300 9.34 0.31 -22.14
C LEU A 300 10.02 1.46 -21.37
N ILE A 301 10.61 1.16 -20.21
CA ILE A 301 11.34 2.15 -19.41
C ILE A 301 12.52 2.72 -20.20
N ALA A 302 13.31 1.87 -20.86
CA ALA A 302 14.44 2.29 -21.69
C ALA A 302 14.02 3.20 -22.86
N LYS A 303 12.81 3.02 -23.38
CA LYS A 303 12.21 3.89 -24.42
C LYS A 303 11.55 5.17 -23.86
N GLY A 304 11.58 5.39 -22.54
CA GLY A 304 10.91 6.52 -21.90
C GLY A 304 9.38 6.39 -21.84
N ALA A 305 8.83 5.22 -22.17
CA ALA A 305 7.39 4.93 -22.08
C ALA A 305 7.03 4.53 -20.64
N LEU A 306 6.86 5.54 -19.77
CA LEU A 306 6.74 5.39 -18.31
C LEU A 306 5.28 5.35 -17.83
N GLY A 307 4.32 5.08 -18.70
CA GLY A 307 2.90 5.08 -18.40
C GLY A 307 2.23 6.43 -18.65
N ARG A 308 1.15 6.71 -17.91
CA ARG A 308 0.31 7.91 -18.16
C ARG A 308 1.08 9.23 -18.09
N LYS A 309 2.05 9.35 -17.21
CA LYS A 309 2.89 10.56 -17.06
C LYS A 309 3.70 10.87 -18.33
N ALA A 310 4.09 9.84 -19.07
CA ALA A 310 4.82 9.95 -20.35
C ALA A 310 3.90 9.82 -21.56
N LYS A 311 2.57 9.69 -21.35
CA LYS A 311 1.55 9.47 -22.40
C LYS A 311 1.75 8.18 -23.22
N ALA A 312 2.67 7.31 -22.80
CA ALA A 312 2.95 6.01 -23.36
C ALA A 312 3.43 5.07 -22.27
N GLY A 313 3.00 3.83 -22.28
CA GLY A 313 3.33 2.76 -21.36
C GLY A 313 2.89 1.43 -21.93
N VAL A 314 2.23 0.57 -21.18
CA VAL A 314 1.55 -0.62 -21.71
C VAL A 314 0.45 -0.21 -22.69
N TYR A 315 -0.21 0.89 -22.37
CA TYR A 315 -1.18 1.54 -23.25
C TYR A 315 -0.67 2.87 -23.78
N MET A 316 -1.10 3.21 -24.98
CA MET A 316 -0.90 4.54 -25.55
C MET A 316 -2.13 4.97 -26.34
N LYS A 317 -2.35 6.28 -26.44
CA LYS A 317 -3.42 6.85 -27.24
C LYS A 317 -2.87 7.26 -28.61
N LYS A 318 -3.47 6.72 -29.68
CA LYS A 318 -3.22 7.14 -31.08
C LYS A 318 -4.50 7.80 -31.62
N GLY A 319 -4.50 9.12 -31.74
CA GLY A 319 -5.71 9.85 -32.09
C GLY A 319 -6.81 9.71 -31.03
N LYS A 320 -7.94 9.10 -31.38
CA LYS A 320 -9.06 8.80 -30.48
C LYS A 320 -8.98 7.40 -29.87
N ASP A 321 -8.16 6.50 -30.44
CA ASP A 321 -8.15 5.08 -30.12
C ASP A 321 -7.07 4.75 -29.09
N ILE A 322 -7.39 3.78 -28.23
CA ILE A 322 -6.45 3.21 -27.27
C ILE A 322 -5.76 2.01 -27.92
N HIS A 323 -4.45 2.04 -27.90
CA HIS A 323 -3.60 0.95 -28.35
C HIS A 323 -2.91 0.31 -27.16
N VAL A 324 -2.68 -0.99 -27.26
CA VAL A 324 -2.00 -1.81 -26.26
C VAL A 324 -0.73 -2.42 -26.86
N LEU A 325 0.32 -2.53 -26.04
CA LEU A 325 1.54 -3.23 -26.43
C LEU A 325 1.24 -4.71 -26.70
N ASP A 326 1.62 -5.18 -27.86
CA ASP A 326 1.57 -6.59 -28.26
C ASP A 326 3.00 -7.14 -28.32
N LEU A 327 3.26 -8.15 -27.48
CA LEU A 327 4.63 -8.70 -27.34
C LEU A 327 5.06 -9.51 -28.57
N ALA A 328 4.11 -10.12 -29.30
CA ALA A 328 4.43 -10.87 -30.51
C ALA A 328 4.76 -9.92 -31.67
N LEU A 329 4.00 -8.84 -31.80
CA LEU A 329 4.26 -7.80 -32.81
C LEU A 329 5.43 -6.89 -32.44
N LYS A 330 5.84 -6.85 -31.15
CA LYS A 330 6.81 -5.89 -30.58
C LYS A 330 6.43 -4.42 -30.83
N ASP A 331 5.16 -4.15 -31.02
CA ASP A 331 4.58 -2.83 -31.31
C ASP A 331 3.14 -2.75 -30.74
N TYR A 332 2.54 -1.60 -30.86
CA TYR A 332 1.18 -1.33 -30.40
C TYR A 332 0.12 -1.69 -31.44
N ARG A 333 -0.92 -2.41 -31.01
CA ARG A 333 -2.14 -2.67 -31.78
C ARG A 333 -3.36 -2.04 -31.12
N PRO A 334 -4.48 -1.87 -31.83
CA PRO A 334 -5.75 -1.47 -31.22
C PRO A 334 -6.11 -2.42 -30.07
N SER A 335 -6.59 -1.85 -28.95
CA SER A 335 -7.04 -2.61 -27.79
C SER A 335 -8.44 -3.16 -28.06
N ALA A 336 -8.65 -4.46 -27.88
CA ALA A 336 -9.95 -5.14 -28.02
C ALA A 336 -10.48 -5.66 -26.67
N GLY A 337 -9.65 -6.39 -25.93
CA GLY A 337 -10.01 -6.89 -24.59
C GLY A 337 -11.07 -7.99 -24.60
N ASP A 338 -10.98 -8.94 -25.54
CA ASP A 338 -12.00 -9.97 -25.77
C ASP A 338 -12.00 -11.02 -24.66
N VAL A 339 -13.08 -11.07 -23.87
CA VAL A 339 -13.34 -12.09 -22.87
C VAL A 339 -14.29 -13.14 -23.45
N PHE A 340 -13.95 -14.42 -23.32
CA PHE A 340 -14.77 -15.52 -23.82
C PHE A 340 -16.14 -15.56 -23.13
N VAL A 341 -17.20 -15.86 -23.88
CA VAL A 341 -18.59 -15.85 -23.40
C VAL A 341 -18.79 -16.73 -22.17
N GLU A 342 -18.18 -17.91 -22.16
CA GLU A 342 -18.21 -18.82 -21.00
C GLU A 342 -17.59 -18.21 -19.75
N VAL A 343 -16.46 -17.49 -19.88
CA VAL A 343 -15.78 -16.81 -18.77
C VAL A 343 -16.60 -15.62 -18.30
N GLN A 344 -17.21 -14.86 -19.21
CA GLN A 344 -18.15 -13.79 -18.84
C GLN A 344 -19.33 -14.34 -18.03
N ALA A 345 -19.83 -15.54 -18.36
CA ALA A 345 -20.90 -16.20 -17.60
C ALA A 345 -20.44 -16.58 -16.18
N ILE A 346 -19.24 -17.15 -16.07
CA ILE A 346 -18.65 -17.48 -14.75
C ILE A 346 -18.44 -16.21 -13.90
N LEU A 347 -17.96 -15.13 -14.50
CA LEU A 347 -17.72 -13.87 -13.79
C LEU A 347 -19.00 -13.18 -13.29
N LYS A 348 -20.17 -13.54 -13.82
CA LYS A 348 -21.49 -13.08 -13.33
C LYS A 348 -22.01 -13.89 -12.15
N GLU A 349 -21.34 -14.99 -11.78
CA GLU A 349 -21.72 -15.80 -10.62
C GLU A 349 -21.64 -14.96 -9.33
N LYS A 350 -22.71 -15.00 -8.53
CA LYS A 350 -22.81 -14.19 -7.31
C LYS A 350 -22.14 -14.82 -6.10
N ASN A 351 -22.15 -16.17 -6.07
CA ASN A 351 -21.49 -16.92 -5.01
C ASN A 351 -20.01 -17.06 -5.32
N PRO A 352 -19.10 -16.51 -4.50
CA PRO A 352 -17.66 -16.61 -4.76
C PRO A 352 -17.13 -18.04 -4.79
N GLY A 353 -17.71 -18.95 -3.99
CA GLY A 353 -17.33 -20.39 -3.99
C GLY A 353 -17.65 -21.06 -5.31
N ASP A 354 -18.87 -20.87 -5.82
CA ASP A 354 -19.28 -21.39 -7.11
C ASP A 354 -18.48 -20.77 -8.26
N GLN A 355 -18.18 -19.46 -8.16
CA GLN A 355 -17.37 -18.77 -9.14
C GLN A 355 -15.96 -19.39 -9.23
N LEU A 356 -15.25 -19.52 -8.08
CA LEU A 356 -13.91 -20.12 -8.06
C LEU A 356 -13.91 -21.59 -8.47
N ALA A 357 -14.94 -22.36 -8.08
CA ALA A 357 -15.10 -23.75 -8.49
C ALA A 357 -15.22 -23.88 -10.03
N LYS A 358 -16.04 -23.03 -10.65
CA LYS A 358 -16.24 -23.00 -12.11
C LYS A 358 -14.96 -22.56 -12.84
N LEU A 359 -14.25 -21.53 -12.32
CA LEU A 359 -12.98 -21.10 -12.89
C LEU A 359 -11.95 -22.24 -12.86
N ARG A 360 -11.84 -22.95 -11.73
CA ARG A 360 -10.90 -24.07 -11.56
C ARG A 360 -11.23 -25.25 -12.44
N ALA A 361 -12.51 -25.55 -12.63
CA ALA A 361 -12.97 -26.72 -13.41
C ALA A 361 -12.97 -26.47 -14.94
N SER A 362 -13.01 -25.23 -15.40
CA SER A 362 -13.04 -24.90 -16.83
C SER A 362 -11.70 -25.21 -17.48
N SER A 363 -11.73 -25.68 -18.73
CA SER A 363 -10.54 -25.85 -19.59
C SER A 363 -10.13 -24.57 -20.33
N SER A 364 -10.91 -23.49 -20.22
CA SER A 364 -10.62 -22.21 -20.85
C SER A 364 -9.32 -21.59 -20.31
N PRO A 365 -8.40 -21.17 -21.18
CA PRO A 365 -7.17 -20.49 -20.74
C PRO A 365 -7.45 -19.26 -19.89
N GLN A 366 -8.49 -18.48 -20.20
CA GLN A 366 -8.86 -17.28 -19.44
C GLN A 366 -9.41 -17.65 -18.05
N ALA A 367 -10.17 -18.73 -17.91
CA ALA A 367 -10.66 -19.20 -16.62
C ALA A 367 -9.52 -19.76 -15.76
N GLN A 368 -8.63 -20.57 -16.35
CA GLN A 368 -7.45 -21.11 -15.66
C GLN A 368 -6.48 -20.01 -15.24
N PHE A 369 -6.31 -18.97 -16.05
CA PHE A 369 -5.58 -17.77 -15.68
C PHE A 369 -6.17 -17.13 -14.42
N LEU A 370 -7.48 -16.89 -14.39
CA LEU A 370 -8.16 -16.28 -13.23
C LEU A 370 -8.01 -17.13 -11.97
N TRP A 371 -8.22 -18.45 -12.08
CA TRP A 371 -7.99 -19.34 -10.94
C TRP A 371 -6.54 -19.25 -10.44
N SER A 372 -5.57 -19.27 -11.35
CA SER A 372 -4.14 -19.24 -11.00
C SER A 372 -3.75 -17.97 -10.24
N ILE A 373 -4.24 -16.81 -10.65
CA ILE A 373 -3.93 -15.54 -9.93
C ILE A 373 -4.60 -15.46 -8.56
N PHE A 374 -5.81 -16.04 -8.38
CA PHE A 374 -6.45 -16.13 -7.06
C PHE A 374 -5.72 -17.12 -6.16
N ARG A 375 -5.44 -18.33 -6.65
CA ARG A 375 -4.68 -19.35 -5.93
C ARG A 375 -3.38 -18.81 -5.37
N ASP A 376 -2.55 -18.19 -6.24
CA ASP A 376 -1.22 -17.74 -5.83
C ASP A 376 -1.28 -16.51 -4.93
N LEU A 377 -2.27 -15.63 -5.10
CA LEU A 377 -2.51 -14.53 -4.18
C LEU A 377 -2.89 -15.01 -2.77
N PHE A 378 -3.82 -15.97 -2.66
CA PHE A 378 -4.24 -16.52 -1.37
C PHE A 378 -3.09 -17.27 -0.69
N HIS A 379 -2.36 -18.09 -1.46
CA HIS A 379 -1.18 -18.80 -1.00
C HIS A 379 -0.13 -17.83 -0.44
N TYR A 380 0.22 -16.81 -1.19
CA TYR A 380 1.18 -15.77 -0.77
C TYR A 380 0.75 -15.05 0.49
N ALA A 381 -0.51 -14.58 0.51
CA ALA A 381 -1.05 -13.86 1.67
C ALA A 381 -1.04 -14.72 2.94
N ALA A 382 -1.38 -16.01 2.82
CA ALA A 382 -1.37 -16.94 3.96
C ALA A 382 0.05 -17.18 4.50
N VAL A 383 1.02 -17.44 3.62
CA VAL A 383 2.41 -17.71 4.03
C VAL A 383 3.02 -16.50 4.72
N HIS A 384 2.75 -15.30 4.22
CA HIS A 384 3.38 -14.08 4.74
C HIS A 384 2.57 -13.33 5.81
N LEU A 385 1.35 -13.75 6.14
CA LEU A 385 0.50 -13.05 7.11
C LEU A 385 1.25 -12.69 8.40
N GLY A 386 1.89 -13.69 9.01
CA GLY A 386 2.59 -13.52 10.28
C GLY A 386 3.80 -12.59 10.21
N ASP A 387 4.41 -12.45 9.04
CA ASP A 387 5.61 -11.63 8.85
C ASP A 387 5.28 -10.16 8.62
N ILE A 388 4.18 -9.86 7.90
CA ILE A 388 3.89 -8.51 7.40
C ILE A 388 2.83 -7.76 8.21
N ALA A 389 1.88 -8.49 8.84
CA ALA A 389 0.72 -7.89 9.51
C ALA A 389 0.44 -8.54 10.86
N HIS A 390 -0.43 -7.92 11.64
CA HIS A 390 -0.91 -8.46 12.91
C HIS A 390 -2.17 -9.31 12.76
N SER A 391 -2.94 -9.08 11.70
CA SER A 391 -4.17 -9.81 11.40
C SER A 391 -4.44 -9.89 9.90
N ALA A 392 -5.23 -10.87 9.49
CA ALA A 392 -5.75 -10.99 8.12
C ALA A 392 -6.57 -9.74 7.71
N ARG A 393 -7.29 -9.15 8.67
CA ARG A 393 -8.03 -7.91 8.46
C ARG A 393 -7.12 -6.77 8.02
N ASP A 394 -5.91 -6.65 8.57
CA ASP A 394 -4.97 -5.60 8.17
C ASP A 394 -4.52 -5.79 6.72
N VAL A 395 -4.27 -7.02 6.30
CA VAL A 395 -3.95 -7.35 4.89
C VAL A 395 -5.11 -7.01 3.97
N ASP A 396 -6.34 -7.40 4.34
CA ASP A 396 -7.53 -7.11 3.55
C ASP A 396 -7.77 -5.61 3.41
N LEU A 397 -7.68 -4.86 4.50
CA LEU A 397 -7.86 -3.41 4.50
C LEU A 397 -6.73 -2.70 3.73
N ALA A 398 -5.49 -3.19 3.83
CA ALA A 398 -4.37 -2.67 3.06
C ALA A 398 -4.63 -2.77 1.55
N ILE A 399 -5.11 -3.90 1.10
CA ILE A 399 -5.41 -4.12 -0.33
C ILE A 399 -6.65 -3.34 -0.76
N ARG A 400 -7.70 -3.31 0.05
CA ARG A 400 -8.93 -2.54 -0.26
C ARG A 400 -8.66 -1.04 -0.35
N TRP A 401 -7.91 -0.48 0.60
CA TRP A 401 -7.68 0.96 0.70
C TRP A 401 -6.47 1.44 -0.11
N GLY A 402 -5.48 0.57 -0.34
CA GLY A 402 -4.26 0.88 -1.08
C GLY A 402 -4.33 0.56 -2.57
N PHE A 403 -5.12 -0.46 -2.95
CA PHE A 403 -5.28 -0.88 -4.35
C PHE A 403 -6.71 -0.71 -4.89
N GLY A 404 -7.64 -0.22 -4.07
CA GLY A 404 -9.02 0.05 -4.48
C GLY A 404 -9.84 -1.21 -4.77
N TRP A 405 -9.52 -2.34 -4.12
CA TRP A 405 -10.28 -3.57 -4.29
C TRP A 405 -11.55 -3.56 -3.43
N THR A 406 -12.58 -4.27 -3.87
CA THR A 406 -13.83 -4.41 -3.11
C THR A 406 -13.70 -5.37 -1.93
N ARG A 407 -12.87 -6.39 -2.07
CA ARG A 407 -12.53 -7.38 -1.04
C ARG A 407 -11.02 -7.60 -1.01
N GLY A 408 -10.48 -7.83 0.17
CA GLY A 408 -9.12 -8.31 0.33
C GLY A 408 -9.00 -9.82 0.07
N PRO A 409 -7.78 -10.36 0.06
CA PRO A 409 -7.54 -11.77 -0.24
C PRO A 409 -8.22 -12.73 0.74
N PHE A 410 -8.18 -12.45 2.04
CA PHE A 410 -8.80 -13.29 3.05
C PHE A 410 -10.33 -13.15 3.08
N GLU A 411 -10.87 -11.94 2.89
CA GLU A 411 -12.32 -11.71 2.76
C GLU A 411 -12.88 -12.52 1.58
N LEU A 412 -12.18 -12.53 0.44
CA LEU A 412 -12.61 -13.28 -0.74
C LEU A 412 -12.50 -14.79 -0.51
N TRP A 413 -11.38 -15.26 0.07
CA TRP A 413 -11.17 -16.66 0.37
C TRP A 413 -12.24 -17.22 1.33
N GLN A 414 -12.54 -16.50 2.42
CA GLN A 414 -13.60 -16.89 3.36
C GLN A 414 -14.96 -16.92 2.69
N ALA A 415 -15.29 -15.92 1.89
CA ALA A 415 -16.56 -15.87 1.17
C ALA A 415 -16.69 -17.00 0.13
N ALA A 416 -15.58 -17.53 -0.37
CA ALA A 416 -15.55 -18.64 -1.32
C ALA A 416 -15.54 -20.04 -0.67
N GLY A 417 -15.48 -20.12 0.66
CA GLY A 417 -15.44 -21.38 1.40
C GLY A 417 -14.00 -21.78 1.75
N TRP A 418 -13.58 -21.37 2.94
CA TRP A 418 -12.21 -21.44 3.43
C TRP A 418 -11.54 -22.79 3.24
N GLN A 419 -12.14 -23.85 3.79
CA GLN A 419 -11.55 -25.21 3.77
C GLN A 419 -11.44 -25.79 2.37
N GLN A 420 -12.48 -25.60 1.55
CA GLN A 420 -12.50 -26.11 0.19
C GLN A 420 -11.44 -25.42 -0.68
N VAL A 421 -11.31 -24.11 -0.58
CA VAL A 421 -10.28 -23.35 -1.32
C VAL A 421 -8.89 -23.70 -0.82
N ALA A 422 -8.69 -23.86 0.51
CA ALA A 422 -7.42 -24.33 1.08
C ALA A 422 -7.01 -25.68 0.50
N LYS A 423 -7.97 -26.63 0.41
CA LYS A 423 -7.71 -27.94 -0.22
C LYS A 423 -7.30 -27.78 -1.68
N TRP A 424 -8.00 -26.96 -2.46
CA TRP A 424 -7.65 -26.76 -3.87
C TRP A 424 -6.26 -26.16 -4.06
N ILE A 425 -5.87 -25.20 -3.18
CA ILE A 425 -4.52 -24.62 -3.19
C ILE A 425 -3.48 -25.70 -2.88
N ALA A 426 -3.70 -26.51 -1.84
CA ALA A 426 -2.79 -27.59 -1.46
C ALA A 426 -2.64 -28.65 -2.57
N ASP A 427 -3.75 -29.06 -3.21
CA ASP A 427 -3.74 -29.97 -4.35
C ASP A 427 -2.90 -29.39 -5.52
N ASP A 428 -3.05 -28.11 -5.82
CA ASP A 428 -2.33 -27.44 -6.91
C ASP A 428 -0.83 -27.22 -6.57
N ILE A 429 -0.48 -26.98 -5.30
CA ILE A 429 0.91 -26.96 -4.84
C ILE A 429 1.56 -28.33 -5.06
N ALA A 430 0.89 -29.40 -4.61
CA ALA A 430 1.37 -30.77 -4.77
C ALA A 430 1.52 -31.16 -6.26
N ALA A 431 0.63 -30.68 -7.11
CA ALA A 431 0.66 -30.90 -8.57
C ALA A 431 1.69 -30.00 -9.30
N GLY A 432 2.41 -29.12 -8.59
CA GLY A 432 3.39 -28.21 -9.20
C GLY A 432 2.78 -27.10 -10.07
N LYS A 433 1.50 -26.78 -9.86
CA LYS A 433 0.78 -25.74 -10.60
C LYS A 433 0.92 -24.34 -9.97
N ALA A 434 1.17 -24.27 -8.66
CA ALA A 434 1.38 -23.02 -7.94
C ALA A 434 2.76 -22.41 -8.26
N MET A 435 2.88 -21.09 -8.14
CA MET A 435 4.14 -20.37 -8.37
C MET A 435 5.25 -20.78 -7.39
N ALA A 436 4.90 -21.15 -6.16
CA ALA A 436 5.86 -21.64 -5.16
C ALA A 436 5.44 -23.00 -4.58
N LYS A 437 6.44 -23.72 -4.09
CA LYS A 437 6.25 -25.05 -3.45
C LYS A 437 6.09 -24.96 -1.93
N ALA A 438 6.15 -23.75 -1.33
CA ALA A 438 5.94 -23.58 0.10
C ALA A 438 4.58 -24.16 0.52
N PRO A 439 4.50 -24.97 1.59
CA PRO A 439 3.22 -25.48 2.05
C PRO A 439 2.36 -24.35 2.62
N LEU A 440 1.04 -24.52 2.59
CA LEU A 440 0.17 -23.65 3.38
C LEU A 440 0.53 -23.75 4.86
N PRO A 441 0.53 -22.63 5.60
CA PRO A 441 0.75 -22.66 7.04
C PRO A 441 -0.26 -23.56 7.78
N ALA A 442 0.18 -24.22 8.85
CA ALA A 442 -0.65 -25.15 9.61
C ALA A 442 -1.97 -24.53 10.09
N TRP A 443 -1.96 -23.22 10.44
CA TRP A 443 -3.16 -22.52 10.86
C TRP A 443 -4.26 -22.40 9.79
N VAL A 444 -3.91 -22.56 8.50
CA VAL A 444 -4.90 -22.56 7.40
C VAL A 444 -5.75 -23.82 7.42
N THR A 445 -5.18 -24.96 7.83
CA THR A 445 -5.78 -26.29 7.75
C THR A 445 -6.10 -26.90 9.13
N ASP A 446 -6.10 -26.13 10.21
CA ASP A 446 -6.35 -26.57 11.57
C ASP A 446 -7.84 -26.81 11.92
N GLY A 447 -8.72 -26.82 10.91
CA GLY A 447 -10.16 -27.03 11.06
C GLY A 447 -10.99 -25.76 11.16
N ARG A 448 -10.36 -24.58 11.17
CA ARG A 448 -11.09 -23.29 11.17
C ARG A 448 -11.86 -23.07 9.86
N SER A 449 -12.89 -22.23 9.91
CA SER A 449 -13.68 -21.84 8.73
C SER A 449 -13.29 -20.49 8.15
N GLY A 450 -12.28 -19.84 8.73
CA GLY A 450 -11.80 -18.52 8.32
C GLY A 450 -10.74 -17.98 9.28
N VAL A 451 -10.33 -16.74 9.08
CA VAL A 451 -9.26 -16.05 9.81
C VAL A 451 -9.68 -14.64 10.22
#